data_4ee1b0b0c95c67485096e95460fe7410
#
_entry.id   4ee1b0b0c95c67485096e95460fe7410
#
_cell.length_a   1.000
_cell.length_b   1.000
_cell.length_c   1.000
_cell.angle_alpha   90.00
_cell.angle_beta   90.00
_cell.angle_gamma   90.00
#
_symmetry.space_group_name_H-M   'P 1'
#
loop_
_entity.id
_entity.type
_entity.pdbx_description
1 polymer ?
#
loop_
_entity_poly.entity_id
_entity_poly.type
_entity_poly.pdbx_seq_one_letter_code
_entity_poly.pdbx_strand_id
1 'polypeptide(L)'
;VQDYKNKIYLFSNEGKLFWKKNIDGNIIGKVKQVDLFKNGKLQIAFRTNKRLYILDRNGKNVNPFPLKIPVSKNINPLSVFDYDKNRNYRFLLAQDNNVLMYDKNGKKVKGFKFKKANSPIINPPKHIRFGSKDFILIHEESGDLKILNRQGKTRVKLKENVNFSKQEVYPYLGTFAGTNLKGNLIQIDTRGNVLSSNLDLSKNHKIVIGYESLVTLSNNKLTIKGVPITLPYGNYTKPEVFKFRKTIYFTTTDLESEKVYLFKENGETVEGFPVYGTTSGSLSKSKKGNQLELVVGSEKKDIIVYSFSDTVN
;
A
#
# COMPACT_ATOMS: atom_id res chain seq x y z
N VAL A 1 -13.74 0.75 -9.93
CA VAL A 1 -14.48 -0.34 -9.27
C VAL A 1 -14.36 -1.60 -10.07
N GLN A 2 -14.35 -2.76 -9.44
CA GLN A 2 -14.44 -4.06 -10.10
C GLN A 2 -15.67 -4.79 -9.56
N ASP A 3 -16.46 -5.40 -10.47
CA ASP A 3 -17.57 -6.28 -10.10
C ASP A 3 -17.13 -7.76 -9.95
N TYR A 4 -18.03 -8.59 -9.48
CA TYR A 4 -17.80 -10.04 -9.29
C TYR A 4 -17.66 -10.83 -10.62
N LYS A 5 -18.04 -10.23 -11.77
CA LYS A 5 -17.85 -10.81 -13.10
C LYS A 5 -16.51 -10.39 -13.75
N ASN A 6 -15.57 -9.87 -12.96
CA ASN A 6 -14.27 -9.37 -13.40
C ASN A 6 -14.35 -8.24 -14.43
N LYS A 7 -15.41 -7.44 -14.37
CA LYS A 7 -15.52 -6.22 -15.14
C LYS A 7 -15.11 -5.04 -14.29
N ILE A 8 -14.25 -4.19 -14.82
CA ILE A 8 -13.84 -2.94 -14.17
C ILE A 8 -14.60 -1.75 -14.79
N TYR A 9 -14.86 -0.78 -13.96
CA TYR A 9 -15.62 0.43 -14.30
C TYR A 9 -14.83 1.64 -13.83
N LEU A 10 -14.85 2.70 -14.65
CA LEU A 10 -14.40 4.02 -14.24
C LEU A 10 -15.59 4.96 -14.21
N PHE A 11 -15.81 5.56 -13.05
CA PHE A 11 -16.84 6.57 -12.84
C PHE A 11 -16.21 7.95 -12.57
N SER A 12 -16.96 9.01 -12.86
CA SER A 12 -16.66 10.33 -12.30
C SER A 12 -16.99 10.33 -10.79
N ASN A 13 -16.57 11.38 -10.09
CA ASN A 13 -16.98 11.63 -8.70
C ASN A 13 -18.51 11.91 -8.55
N GLU A 14 -19.20 12.19 -9.64
CA GLU A 14 -20.66 12.39 -9.70
C GLU A 14 -21.41 11.10 -10.09
N GLY A 15 -20.71 9.95 -10.14
CA GLY A 15 -21.30 8.64 -10.48
C GLY A 15 -21.49 8.38 -11.97
N LYS A 16 -21.07 9.30 -12.88
CA LYS A 16 -21.18 9.08 -14.33
C LYS A 16 -20.17 8.04 -14.79
N LEU A 17 -20.66 7.01 -15.49
CA LEU A 17 -19.80 5.98 -16.09
C LEU A 17 -19.02 6.56 -17.27
N PHE A 18 -17.68 6.51 -17.22
CA PHE A 18 -16.81 6.84 -18.33
C PHE A 18 -16.59 5.66 -19.26
N TRP A 19 -16.24 4.51 -18.70
CA TRP A 19 -16.04 3.28 -19.47
C TRP A 19 -16.10 2.04 -18.56
N LYS A 20 -16.28 0.89 -19.21
CA LYS A 20 -16.21 -0.43 -18.58
C LYS A 20 -15.39 -1.39 -19.44
N LYS A 21 -14.73 -2.36 -18.80
CA LYS A 21 -13.86 -3.31 -19.48
C LYS A 21 -13.83 -4.65 -18.73
N ASN A 22 -13.91 -5.74 -19.49
CA ASN A 22 -13.68 -7.09 -18.95
C ASN A 22 -12.18 -7.33 -18.79
N ILE A 23 -11.79 -7.97 -17.70
CA ILE A 23 -10.43 -8.43 -17.42
C ILE A 23 -10.47 -9.91 -17.04
N ASP A 24 -9.31 -10.55 -16.93
CA ASP A 24 -9.19 -12.00 -16.78
C ASP A 24 -9.12 -12.50 -15.33
N GLY A 25 -9.59 -11.73 -14.37
CA GLY A 25 -9.62 -12.11 -12.97
C GLY A 25 -9.69 -10.91 -12.03
N ASN A 26 -9.66 -11.16 -10.74
CA ASN A 26 -9.69 -10.11 -9.72
C ASN A 26 -8.41 -9.27 -9.74
N ILE A 27 -8.55 -7.96 -9.55
CA ILE A 27 -7.43 -7.06 -9.30
C ILE A 27 -6.82 -7.41 -7.94
N ILE A 28 -5.51 -7.60 -7.91
CA ILE A 28 -4.77 -7.93 -6.70
C ILE A 28 -4.15 -6.66 -6.12
N GLY A 29 -4.69 -6.22 -5.01
CA GLY A 29 -4.30 -5.00 -4.31
C GLY A 29 -4.77 -3.71 -4.99
N LYS A 30 -4.09 -2.60 -4.65
CA LYS A 30 -4.48 -1.27 -5.13
C LYS A 30 -4.01 -1.02 -6.57
N VAL A 31 -4.87 -0.41 -7.37
CA VAL A 31 -4.52 0.14 -8.69
C VAL A 31 -3.49 1.27 -8.53
N LYS A 32 -2.47 1.30 -9.38
CA LYS A 32 -1.42 2.32 -9.39
C LYS A 32 -1.58 3.26 -10.56
N GLN A 33 -1.41 4.55 -10.35
CA GLN A 33 -1.33 5.53 -11.43
C GLN A 33 0.11 5.65 -11.92
N VAL A 34 0.28 5.70 -13.25
CA VAL A 34 1.57 5.89 -13.93
C VAL A 34 1.40 6.88 -15.07
N ASP A 35 2.47 7.58 -15.44
CA ASP A 35 2.51 8.44 -16.62
C ASP A 35 3.61 7.95 -17.57
N LEU A 36 3.31 6.85 -18.28
CA LEU A 36 4.26 6.19 -19.18
C LEU A 36 4.69 7.08 -20.34
N PHE A 37 3.79 7.94 -20.80
CA PHE A 37 4.02 8.80 -21.94
C PHE A 37 4.63 10.16 -21.57
N LYS A 38 4.79 10.43 -20.25
CA LYS A 38 5.38 11.67 -19.73
C LYS A 38 4.65 12.94 -20.18
N ASN A 39 3.34 12.84 -20.38
CA ASN A 39 2.49 13.92 -20.90
C ASN A 39 1.40 14.36 -19.94
N GLY A 40 1.46 13.89 -18.68
CA GLY A 40 0.46 14.19 -17.64
C GLY A 40 -0.86 13.44 -17.78
N LYS A 41 -1.07 12.69 -18.89
CA LYS A 41 -2.25 11.85 -19.08
C LYS A 41 -1.98 10.49 -18.43
N LEU A 42 -2.56 10.27 -17.24
CA LEU A 42 -2.28 9.10 -16.42
C LEU A 42 -2.88 7.82 -16.99
N GLN A 43 -2.17 6.73 -16.83
CA GLN A 43 -2.62 5.37 -17.03
C GLN A 43 -2.80 4.70 -15.67
N ILE A 44 -3.58 3.63 -15.63
CA ILE A 44 -3.73 2.76 -14.47
C ILE A 44 -3.00 1.45 -14.70
N ALA A 45 -2.17 1.07 -13.72
CA ALA A 45 -1.41 -0.17 -13.71
C ALA A 45 -1.90 -1.07 -12.56
N PHE A 46 -2.16 -2.33 -12.85
CA PHE A 46 -2.58 -3.34 -11.88
C PHE A 46 -2.26 -4.74 -12.38
N ARG A 47 -2.37 -5.71 -11.51
CA ARG A 47 -2.25 -7.12 -11.88
C ARG A 47 -3.49 -7.91 -11.50
N THR A 48 -3.72 -8.97 -12.26
CA THR A 48 -4.51 -10.13 -11.85
C THR A 48 -3.56 -11.30 -11.52
N ASN A 49 -4.08 -12.48 -11.26
CA ASN A 49 -3.23 -13.68 -11.15
C ASN A 49 -2.54 -14.04 -12.49
N LYS A 50 -3.14 -13.66 -13.62
CA LYS A 50 -2.71 -14.11 -14.96
C LYS A 50 -1.97 -13.05 -15.76
N ARG A 51 -2.20 -11.76 -15.46
CA ARG A 51 -1.71 -10.67 -16.31
C ARG A 51 -1.31 -9.42 -15.52
N LEU A 52 -0.36 -8.70 -16.10
CA LEU A 52 -0.03 -7.33 -15.73
C LEU A 52 -0.69 -6.39 -16.74
N TYR A 53 -1.59 -5.55 -16.28
CA TYR A 53 -2.34 -4.59 -17.10
C TYR A 53 -1.80 -3.18 -16.96
N ILE A 54 -1.80 -2.46 -18.08
CA ILE A 54 -1.76 -0.99 -18.09
C ILE A 54 -2.83 -0.51 -19.04
N LEU A 55 -3.75 0.30 -18.54
CA LEU A 55 -4.84 0.88 -19.31
C LEU A 55 -4.70 2.39 -19.36
N ASP A 56 -5.03 2.96 -20.51
CA ASP A 56 -5.12 4.41 -20.65
C ASP A 56 -6.39 4.96 -19.97
N ARG A 57 -6.55 6.28 -19.99
CA ARG A 57 -7.71 6.97 -19.40
C ARG A 57 -9.05 6.59 -20.03
N ASN A 58 -9.06 5.99 -21.22
CA ASN A 58 -10.25 5.54 -21.94
C ASN A 58 -10.50 4.03 -21.76
N GLY A 59 -9.72 3.36 -20.89
CA GLY A 59 -9.83 1.92 -20.63
C GLY A 59 -9.21 1.02 -21.72
N LYS A 60 -8.47 1.61 -22.69
CA LYS A 60 -7.78 0.85 -23.72
C LYS A 60 -6.45 0.32 -23.19
N ASN A 61 -6.06 -0.86 -23.66
CA ASN A 61 -4.76 -1.43 -23.30
C ASN A 61 -3.63 -0.58 -23.90
N VAL A 62 -2.62 -0.32 -23.10
CA VAL A 62 -1.38 0.33 -23.55
C VAL A 62 -0.42 -0.77 -24.03
N ASN A 63 -0.06 -0.76 -25.32
CA ASN A 63 0.87 -1.74 -25.88
C ASN A 63 2.24 -1.68 -25.18
N PRO A 64 2.87 -2.80 -24.80
CA PRO A 64 2.51 -4.21 -25.11
C PRO A 64 1.62 -4.87 -24.03
N PHE A 65 1.04 -4.12 -23.13
CA PHE A 65 0.16 -4.67 -22.08
C PHE A 65 -1.24 -5.03 -22.63
N PRO A 66 -1.88 -6.05 -22.03
CA PRO A 66 -1.50 -6.78 -20.84
C PRO A 66 -0.45 -7.88 -21.11
N LEU A 67 0.55 -7.98 -20.23
CA LEU A 67 1.54 -9.05 -20.29
C LEU A 67 1.02 -10.31 -19.59
N LYS A 68 1.19 -11.47 -20.19
CA LYS A 68 1.00 -12.77 -19.51
C LYS A 68 2.08 -12.95 -18.45
N ILE A 69 1.68 -13.36 -17.27
CA ILE A 69 2.57 -13.69 -16.14
C ILE A 69 2.28 -15.11 -15.65
N PRO A 70 3.28 -15.80 -15.07
CA PRO A 70 3.04 -17.12 -14.49
C PRO A 70 1.96 -17.04 -13.40
N VAL A 71 1.07 -18.03 -13.38
CA VAL A 71 0.05 -18.19 -12.34
C VAL A 71 0.71 -18.75 -11.07
N SER A 72 0.28 -18.27 -9.91
CA SER A 72 0.85 -18.65 -8.62
C SER A 72 -0.23 -18.72 -7.55
N LYS A 73 0.06 -19.40 -6.43
CA LYS A 73 -0.87 -19.49 -5.28
C LYS A 73 -0.78 -18.24 -4.40
N ASN A 74 0.44 -17.86 -4.01
CA ASN A 74 0.67 -16.70 -3.15
C ASN A 74 1.11 -15.52 -4.01
N ILE A 75 0.27 -14.50 -4.09
CA ILE A 75 0.43 -13.41 -5.04
C ILE A 75 0.39 -12.08 -4.28
N ASN A 76 1.47 -11.32 -4.39
CA ASN A 76 1.51 -9.98 -3.83
C ASN A 76 0.95 -8.94 -4.82
N PRO A 77 0.39 -7.83 -4.33
CA PRO A 77 0.06 -6.66 -5.14
C PRO A 77 1.21 -6.19 -6.01
N LEU A 78 0.88 -5.54 -7.14
CA LEU A 78 1.87 -4.91 -8.02
C LEU A 78 2.64 -3.82 -7.29
N SER A 79 3.98 -3.88 -7.37
CA SER A 79 4.87 -2.80 -6.99
C SER A 79 5.32 -2.01 -8.21
N VAL A 80 5.24 -0.68 -8.13
CA VAL A 80 5.66 0.23 -9.20
C VAL A 80 6.76 1.13 -8.64
N PHE A 81 7.95 1.09 -9.26
CA PHE A 81 9.09 1.90 -8.85
C PHE A 81 9.41 2.94 -9.92
N ASP A 82 9.62 4.16 -9.50
CA ASP A 82 10.18 5.26 -10.29
C ASP A 82 11.41 5.81 -9.55
N TYR A 83 12.55 5.14 -9.73
CA TYR A 83 13.76 5.40 -8.96
C TYR A 83 14.21 6.85 -9.00
N ASP A 84 14.17 7.46 -10.17
CA ASP A 84 14.72 8.79 -10.42
C ASP A 84 13.65 9.86 -10.59
N LYS A 85 12.37 9.50 -10.29
CA LYS A 85 11.20 10.36 -10.49
C LYS A 85 11.09 10.91 -11.93
N ASN A 86 11.62 10.15 -12.89
CA ASN A 86 11.68 10.50 -14.31
C ASN A 86 10.70 9.70 -15.18
N ARG A 87 9.78 8.96 -14.51
CA ARG A 87 8.74 8.13 -15.14
C ARG A 87 9.29 6.96 -15.96
N ASN A 88 10.50 6.50 -15.65
CA ASN A 88 11.06 5.25 -16.17
C ASN A 88 10.70 4.10 -15.24
N TYR A 89 9.43 3.77 -15.21
CA TYR A 89 8.86 2.81 -14.26
C TYR A 89 9.47 1.42 -14.36
N ARG A 90 9.50 0.75 -13.20
CA ARG A 90 9.75 -0.68 -13.05
C ARG A 90 8.53 -1.30 -12.38
N PHE A 91 8.01 -2.36 -12.97
CA PHE A 91 6.87 -3.14 -12.49
C PHE A 91 7.42 -4.40 -11.86
N LEU A 92 7.31 -4.51 -10.54
CA LEU A 92 7.82 -5.64 -9.78
C LEU A 92 6.66 -6.51 -9.30
N LEU A 93 6.74 -7.80 -9.62
CA LEU A 93 5.78 -8.82 -9.24
C LEU A 93 6.49 -9.80 -8.31
N ALA A 94 5.99 -9.95 -7.08
CA ALA A 94 6.38 -11.00 -6.16
C ALA A 94 5.25 -12.03 -6.07
N GLN A 95 5.60 -13.30 -6.22
CA GLN A 95 4.66 -14.40 -6.15
C GLN A 95 5.36 -15.69 -5.71
N ASP A 96 4.79 -16.38 -4.72
CA ASP A 96 5.50 -17.39 -3.94
C ASP A 96 6.88 -16.84 -3.54
N ASN A 97 7.96 -17.55 -3.88
CA ASN A 97 9.34 -17.12 -3.65
C ASN A 97 9.92 -16.27 -4.81
N ASN A 98 9.19 -16.11 -5.92
CA ASN A 98 9.75 -15.57 -7.15
C ASN A 98 9.54 -14.06 -7.26
N VAL A 99 10.53 -13.41 -7.90
CA VAL A 99 10.50 -11.98 -8.22
C VAL A 99 10.69 -11.78 -9.71
N LEU A 100 9.73 -11.11 -10.35
CA LEU A 100 9.76 -10.74 -11.76
C LEU A 100 9.76 -9.22 -11.87
N MET A 101 10.69 -8.66 -12.60
CA MET A 101 10.75 -7.22 -12.86
C MET A 101 10.61 -6.93 -14.35
N TYR A 102 9.69 -6.05 -14.71
CA TYR A 102 9.47 -5.55 -16.06
C TYR A 102 9.77 -4.05 -16.14
N ASP A 103 10.23 -3.60 -17.27
CA ASP A 103 10.37 -2.19 -17.59
C ASP A 103 9.05 -1.59 -18.16
N LYS A 104 9.07 -0.29 -18.43
CA LYS A 104 7.92 0.42 -19.00
C LYS A 104 7.51 -0.08 -20.41
N ASN A 105 8.38 -0.78 -21.11
CA ASN A 105 8.13 -1.37 -22.42
C ASN A 105 7.73 -2.85 -22.33
N GLY A 106 7.43 -3.35 -21.12
CA GLY A 106 7.03 -4.73 -20.90
C GLY A 106 8.14 -5.78 -21.01
N LYS A 107 9.40 -5.36 -21.13
CA LYS A 107 10.56 -6.27 -21.22
C LYS A 107 11.03 -6.65 -19.81
N LYS A 108 11.42 -7.91 -19.63
CA LYS A 108 12.06 -8.36 -18.37
C LYS A 108 13.39 -7.63 -18.17
N VAL A 109 13.60 -7.08 -16.97
CA VAL A 109 14.82 -6.37 -16.60
C VAL A 109 15.93 -7.39 -16.31
N LYS A 110 16.80 -7.63 -17.31
CA LYS A 110 17.91 -8.62 -17.22
C LYS A 110 18.93 -8.26 -16.12
N GLY A 111 19.14 -6.97 -15.87
CA GLY A 111 20.09 -6.47 -14.86
C GLY A 111 19.68 -6.69 -13.40
N PHE A 112 18.42 -7.01 -13.13
CA PHE A 112 17.96 -7.29 -11.77
C PHE A 112 18.29 -8.75 -11.40
N LYS A 113 19.18 -8.94 -10.42
CA LYS A 113 19.77 -10.25 -10.08
C LYS A 113 18.96 -11.09 -9.10
N PHE A 114 18.19 -10.46 -8.20
CA PHE A 114 17.36 -11.18 -7.24
C PHE A 114 16.13 -11.78 -7.92
N LYS A 115 16.15 -13.09 -8.11
CA LYS A 115 15.07 -13.83 -8.83
C LYS A 115 14.18 -14.63 -7.90
N LYS A 116 14.74 -15.08 -6.76
CA LYS A 116 14.07 -15.99 -5.85
C LYS A 116 14.50 -15.73 -4.41
N ALA A 117 13.53 -15.72 -3.50
CA ALA A 117 13.68 -15.68 -2.06
C ALA A 117 13.84 -17.10 -1.48
N ASN A 118 14.26 -17.20 -0.23
CA ASN A 118 14.42 -18.49 0.45
C ASN A 118 13.07 -19.07 0.91
N SER A 119 12.13 -18.20 1.28
CA SER A 119 10.76 -18.57 1.65
C SER A 119 9.75 -17.68 0.92
N PRO A 120 8.42 -17.95 0.99
CA PRO A 120 7.42 -17.13 0.32
C PRO A 120 7.51 -15.64 0.68
N ILE A 121 7.35 -14.79 -0.31
CA ILE A 121 7.32 -13.33 -0.12
C ILE A 121 5.92 -12.93 0.31
N ILE A 122 5.78 -12.35 1.49
CA ILE A 122 4.48 -12.08 2.13
C ILE A 122 3.96 -10.66 1.95
N ASN A 123 4.83 -9.73 1.55
CA ASN A 123 4.45 -8.33 1.34
C ASN A 123 4.91 -7.86 -0.06
N PRO A 124 4.18 -6.93 -0.70
CA PRO A 124 4.64 -6.37 -1.96
C PRO A 124 6.01 -5.70 -1.78
N PRO A 125 6.98 -6.00 -2.64
CA PRO A 125 8.29 -5.35 -2.58
C PRO A 125 8.19 -3.84 -2.56
N LYS A 126 8.97 -3.18 -1.70
CA LYS A 126 8.96 -1.71 -1.55
C LYS A 126 10.26 -1.10 -2.04
N HIS A 127 10.14 0.01 -2.76
CA HIS A 127 11.25 0.91 -3.03
C HIS A 127 11.28 2.02 -1.99
N ILE A 128 12.42 2.18 -1.33
CA ILE A 128 12.70 3.24 -0.37
C ILE A 128 13.95 3.99 -0.83
N ARG A 129 13.96 5.31 -0.68
CA ARG A 129 15.11 6.14 -0.98
C ARG A 129 15.51 6.96 0.24
N PHE A 130 16.77 6.80 0.66
CA PHE A 130 17.39 7.64 1.67
C PHE A 130 18.56 8.40 1.04
N GLY A 131 18.46 9.73 0.99
CA GLY A 131 19.39 10.58 0.27
C GLY A 131 19.49 10.18 -1.21
N SER A 132 20.69 9.84 -1.68
CA SER A 132 20.95 9.38 -3.05
C SER A 132 20.84 7.87 -3.24
N LYS A 133 20.61 7.09 -2.16
CA LYS A 133 20.65 5.63 -2.21
C LYS A 133 19.24 5.04 -2.27
N ASP A 134 19.08 4.07 -3.18
CA ASP A 134 17.83 3.32 -3.33
C ASP A 134 17.94 1.96 -2.67
N PHE A 135 16.85 1.53 -2.05
CA PHE A 135 16.71 0.27 -1.36
C PHE A 135 15.43 -0.42 -1.83
N ILE A 136 15.52 -1.72 -2.08
CA ILE A 136 14.37 -2.56 -2.40
C ILE A 136 14.23 -3.56 -1.27
N LEU A 137 13.09 -3.53 -0.60
CA LEU A 137 12.77 -4.44 0.50
C LEU A 137 12.00 -5.64 -0.03
N ILE A 138 12.46 -6.84 0.35
CA ILE A 138 11.77 -8.11 0.14
C ILE A 138 11.58 -8.74 1.51
N HIS A 139 10.32 -8.94 1.90
CA HIS A 139 9.96 -9.49 3.20
C HIS A 139 9.44 -10.92 3.01
N GLU A 140 10.10 -11.86 3.66
CA GLU A 140 9.89 -13.30 3.54
C GLU A 140 9.03 -13.85 4.69
N GLU A 141 8.30 -14.93 4.47
CA GLU A 141 7.45 -15.58 5.47
C GLU A 141 8.25 -16.13 6.66
N SER A 142 9.51 -16.48 6.44
CA SER A 142 10.46 -16.85 7.51
C SER A 142 10.71 -15.72 8.53
N GLY A 143 10.28 -14.50 8.25
CA GLY A 143 10.61 -13.30 9.00
C GLY A 143 11.89 -12.61 8.52
N ASP A 144 12.53 -13.12 7.48
CA ASP A 144 13.71 -12.50 6.88
C ASP A 144 13.36 -11.25 6.09
N LEU A 145 14.20 -10.21 6.19
CA LEU A 145 14.15 -9.01 5.40
C LEU A 145 15.40 -8.88 4.54
N LYS A 146 15.23 -8.93 3.23
CA LYS A 146 16.33 -8.63 2.28
C LYS A 146 16.25 -7.17 1.88
N ILE A 147 17.36 -6.44 2.03
CA ILE A 147 17.48 -5.03 1.67
C ILE A 147 18.47 -4.93 0.50
N LEU A 148 17.93 -4.73 -0.69
CA LEU A 148 18.65 -4.85 -1.95
C LEU A 148 18.89 -3.47 -2.59
N ASN A 149 19.86 -3.38 -3.50
CA ASN A 149 20.05 -2.24 -4.40
C ASN A 149 19.20 -2.38 -5.68
N ARG A 150 19.26 -1.37 -6.58
CA ARG A 150 18.55 -1.38 -7.87
C ARG A 150 18.89 -2.58 -8.77
N GLN A 151 20.06 -3.19 -8.58
CA GLN A 151 20.50 -4.37 -9.33
C GLN A 151 20.03 -5.69 -8.68
N GLY A 152 19.34 -5.63 -7.54
CA GLY A 152 18.92 -6.83 -6.79
C GLY A 152 20.08 -7.54 -6.08
N LYS A 153 21.17 -6.85 -5.79
CA LYS A 153 22.25 -7.32 -4.91
C LYS A 153 21.98 -6.83 -3.49
N THR A 154 22.38 -7.60 -2.49
CA THR A 154 22.30 -7.17 -1.08
C THR A 154 23.00 -5.82 -0.91
N ARG A 155 22.29 -4.83 -0.40
CA ARG A 155 22.83 -3.50 -0.09
C ARG A 155 23.08 -3.33 1.41
N VAL A 156 22.21 -3.86 2.24
CA VAL A 156 22.35 -3.84 3.70
C VAL A 156 22.24 -5.27 4.20
N LYS A 157 23.25 -5.71 4.95
CA LYS A 157 23.24 -6.96 5.69
C LYS A 157 22.96 -6.60 7.14
N LEU A 158 21.94 -7.21 7.72
CA LEU A 158 21.61 -7.03 9.14
C LEU A 158 22.73 -7.60 9.98
N LYS A 159 23.13 -6.88 11.03
CA LYS A 159 24.17 -7.32 11.98
C LYS A 159 23.63 -8.30 13.02
N GLU A 160 22.31 -8.31 13.21
CA GLU A 160 21.62 -9.19 14.14
C GLU A 160 20.49 -9.91 13.42
N ASN A 161 20.13 -11.09 13.88
CA ASN A 161 18.98 -11.82 13.39
C ASN A 161 17.69 -11.19 13.95
N VAL A 162 16.79 -10.82 13.06
CA VAL A 162 15.48 -10.29 13.39
C VAL A 162 14.41 -11.16 12.75
N ASN A 163 13.50 -11.68 13.58
CA ASN A 163 12.31 -12.35 13.09
C ASN A 163 11.17 -11.33 12.99
N PHE A 164 11.01 -10.72 11.81
CA PHE A 164 9.94 -9.79 11.56
C PHE A 164 8.57 -10.48 11.68
N SER A 165 7.58 -9.74 12.16
CA SER A 165 6.17 -10.13 12.08
C SER A 165 5.70 -10.13 10.62
N LYS A 166 4.49 -10.60 10.34
CA LYS A 166 3.92 -10.54 8.97
C LYS A 166 3.52 -9.11 8.53
N GLN A 167 3.73 -8.11 9.39
CA GLN A 167 3.44 -6.72 9.06
C GLN A 167 4.46 -6.17 8.06
N GLU A 168 4.07 -5.14 7.34
CA GLU A 168 4.95 -4.49 6.37
C GLU A 168 6.08 -3.69 7.05
N VAL A 169 7.21 -3.58 6.36
CA VAL A 169 8.33 -2.70 6.75
C VAL A 169 8.23 -1.39 5.98
N TYR A 170 8.52 -0.28 6.66
CA TYR A 170 8.34 1.09 6.18
C TYR A 170 9.61 1.93 6.34
N PRO A 171 9.77 3.02 5.58
CA PRO A 171 10.73 4.06 5.93
C PRO A 171 10.24 4.82 7.17
N TYR A 172 11.12 5.01 8.14
CA TYR A 172 10.82 5.76 9.36
C TYR A 172 12.10 6.39 9.91
N LEU A 173 12.15 7.71 10.02
CA LEU A 173 13.28 8.46 10.57
C LEU A 173 14.65 7.99 10.04
N GLY A 174 14.75 7.81 8.73
CA GLY A 174 16.00 7.37 8.08
C GLY A 174 16.33 5.89 8.23
N THR A 175 15.45 5.09 8.82
CA THR A 175 15.58 3.65 9.04
C THR A 175 14.52 2.84 8.30
N PHE A 176 14.70 1.52 8.24
CA PHE A 176 13.70 0.55 7.83
C PHE A 176 13.01 0.04 9.09
N ALA A 177 11.73 0.37 9.27
CA ALA A 177 10.99 0.09 10.48
C ALA A 177 9.84 -0.88 10.26
N GLY A 178 9.73 -1.87 11.12
CA GLY A 178 8.66 -2.86 11.17
C GLY A 178 8.54 -3.42 12.57
N THR A 179 7.70 -4.43 12.78
CA THR A 179 7.58 -5.09 14.07
C THR A 179 8.13 -6.52 14.02
N ASN A 180 8.62 -7.02 15.12
CA ASN A 180 8.95 -8.44 15.27
C ASN A 180 7.76 -9.25 15.81
N LEU A 181 7.95 -10.57 15.97
CA LEU A 181 6.91 -11.48 16.48
C LEU A 181 6.48 -11.18 17.93
N LYS A 182 7.30 -10.45 18.69
CA LYS A 182 6.98 -10.03 20.06
C LYS A 182 6.24 -8.69 20.12
N GLY A 183 5.97 -8.05 18.98
CA GLY A 183 5.32 -6.74 18.93
C GLY A 183 6.26 -5.55 19.16
N ASN A 184 7.56 -5.76 19.25
CA ASN A 184 8.53 -4.67 19.36
C ASN A 184 8.71 -3.96 18.02
N LEU A 185 8.87 -2.65 18.02
CA LEU A 185 9.35 -1.90 16.88
C LEU A 185 10.82 -2.21 16.63
N ILE A 186 11.11 -2.64 15.42
CA ILE A 186 12.48 -2.87 14.96
C ILE A 186 12.81 -1.80 13.94
N GLN A 187 13.93 -1.13 14.14
CA GLN A 187 14.46 -0.12 13.21
C GLN A 187 15.86 -0.54 12.76
N ILE A 188 16.07 -0.59 11.45
CA ILE A 188 17.36 -0.97 10.85
C ILE A 188 17.92 0.24 10.12
N ASP A 189 19.15 0.64 10.46
CA ASP A 189 19.82 1.73 9.74
C ASP A 189 20.42 1.24 8.40
N THR A 190 20.95 2.16 7.60
CA THR A 190 21.56 1.84 6.29
C THR A 190 22.90 1.10 6.40
N ARG A 191 23.43 0.90 7.59
CA ARG A 191 24.64 0.12 7.91
C ARG A 191 24.32 -1.27 8.48
N GLY A 192 23.03 -1.56 8.72
CA GLY A 192 22.55 -2.83 9.24
C GLY A 192 22.51 -2.93 10.76
N ASN A 193 22.72 -1.82 11.49
CA ASN A 193 22.50 -1.79 12.93
C ASN A 193 21.01 -1.91 13.21
N VAL A 194 20.66 -2.64 14.27
CA VAL A 194 19.30 -2.92 14.68
C VAL A 194 19.02 -2.24 16.01
N LEU A 195 17.91 -1.50 16.09
CA LEU A 195 17.36 -0.95 17.32
C LEU A 195 16.00 -1.59 17.56
N SER A 196 15.75 -2.04 18.80
CA SER A 196 14.48 -2.61 19.21
C SER A 196 13.86 -1.77 20.33
N SER A 197 12.58 -1.38 20.15
CA SER A 197 11.81 -0.64 21.15
C SER A 197 10.52 -1.38 21.47
N ASN A 198 10.20 -1.54 22.74
CA ASN A 198 8.95 -2.16 23.15
C ASN A 198 7.77 -1.19 22.89
N LEU A 199 6.75 -1.66 22.19
CA LEU A 199 5.49 -0.93 21.95
C LEU A 199 4.29 -1.56 22.67
N ASP A 200 4.51 -2.65 23.42
CA ASP A 200 3.46 -3.37 24.15
C ASP A 200 2.28 -3.79 23.24
N LEU A 201 2.60 -4.32 22.06
CA LEU A 201 1.62 -4.73 21.08
C LEU A 201 1.25 -6.20 21.22
N SER A 202 -0.03 -6.53 21.07
CA SER A 202 -0.52 -7.90 20.99
C SER A 202 0.03 -8.63 19.75
N LYS A 203 -0.08 -9.95 19.72
CA LYS A 203 0.36 -10.78 18.59
C LYS A 203 -0.33 -10.39 17.27
N ASN A 204 -1.58 -9.96 17.33
CA ASN A 204 -2.40 -9.63 16.15
C ASN A 204 -2.45 -8.12 15.86
N HIS A 205 -1.40 -7.40 16.25
CA HIS A 205 -1.33 -5.96 15.99
C HIS A 205 -1.24 -5.65 14.49
N LYS A 206 -1.59 -4.42 14.16
CA LYS A 206 -1.44 -3.82 12.84
C LYS A 206 -0.57 -2.58 12.96
N ILE A 207 0.30 -2.36 11.99
CA ILE A 207 1.18 -1.20 11.93
C ILE A 207 1.11 -0.55 10.55
N VAL A 208 1.10 0.76 10.54
CA VAL A 208 1.37 1.56 9.34
C VAL A 208 2.28 2.72 9.72
N ILE A 209 3.21 3.04 8.85
CA ILE A 209 4.04 4.24 8.98
C ILE A 209 3.93 5.02 7.68
N GLY A 210 3.57 6.28 7.78
CA GLY A 210 3.50 7.19 6.65
C GLY A 210 3.67 8.63 7.10
N TYR A 211 4.37 9.42 6.29
CA TYR A 211 4.65 10.83 6.59
C TYR A 211 5.27 11.03 7.98
N GLU A 212 6.21 10.15 8.36
CA GLU A 212 6.88 10.13 9.68
C GLU A 212 5.94 9.90 10.88
N SER A 213 4.73 9.45 10.63
CA SER A 213 3.76 9.09 11.66
C SER A 213 3.69 7.58 11.81
N LEU A 214 4.07 7.09 12.99
CA LEU A 214 3.90 5.71 13.40
C LEU A 214 2.50 5.52 13.97
N VAL A 215 1.75 4.59 13.40
CA VAL A 215 0.42 4.20 13.87
C VAL A 215 0.40 2.71 14.14
N THR A 216 -0.10 2.35 15.31
CA THR A 216 -0.32 0.96 15.70
C THR A 216 -1.76 0.76 16.11
N LEU A 217 -2.29 -0.41 15.82
CA LEU A 217 -3.59 -0.87 16.27
C LEU A 217 -3.41 -2.26 16.88
N SER A 218 -3.65 -2.36 18.18
CA SER A 218 -3.50 -3.56 18.97
C SER A 218 -4.79 -3.79 19.77
N ASN A 219 -5.52 -4.86 19.45
CA ASN A 219 -6.89 -5.07 19.91
C ASN A 219 -7.76 -3.85 19.54
N ASN A 220 -8.30 -3.14 20.53
CA ASN A 220 -9.08 -1.91 20.35
C ASN A 220 -8.31 -0.62 20.69
N LYS A 221 -6.99 -0.70 20.90
CA LYS A 221 -6.15 0.46 21.18
C LYS A 221 -5.45 0.92 19.89
N LEU A 222 -5.89 2.04 19.35
CA LEU A 222 -5.22 2.75 18.26
C LEU A 222 -4.24 3.75 18.86
N THR A 223 -2.98 3.74 18.42
CA THR A 223 -1.99 4.73 18.87
C THR A 223 -1.45 5.46 17.66
N ILE A 224 -1.58 6.78 17.64
CA ILE A 224 -1.11 7.66 16.56
C ILE A 224 0.01 8.54 17.12
N LYS A 225 1.25 8.38 16.64
CA LYS A 225 2.43 9.13 17.12
C LYS A 225 2.57 9.13 18.66
N GLY A 226 2.25 8.02 19.29
CA GLY A 226 2.29 7.89 20.75
C GLY A 226 1.00 8.32 21.48
N VAL A 227 0.05 8.97 20.82
CA VAL A 227 -1.25 9.32 21.40
C VAL A 227 -2.18 8.12 21.35
N PRO A 228 -2.60 7.55 22.51
CA PRO A 228 -3.50 6.40 22.54
C PRO A 228 -4.95 6.82 22.40
N ILE A 229 -5.71 6.05 21.63
CA ILE A 229 -7.15 6.20 21.42
C ILE A 229 -7.78 4.84 21.68
N THR A 230 -8.71 4.77 22.61
CA THR A 230 -9.48 3.54 22.88
C THR A 230 -10.70 3.53 21.96
N LEU A 231 -10.75 2.55 21.07
CA LEU A 231 -11.88 2.28 20.20
C LEU A 231 -12.84 1.29 20.90
N PRO A 232 -14.11 1.19 20.48
CA PRO A 232 -14.96 0.07 20.86
C PRO A 232 -14.29 -1.27 20.55
N TYR A 233 -14.69 -2.36 21.19
CA TYR A 233 -14.24 -3.69 20.76
C TYR A 233 -14.81 -4.00 19.38
N GLY A 234 -14.03 -4.62 18.52
CA GLY A 234 -14.42 -4.90 17.14
C GLY A 234 -13.29 -5.51 16.30
N ASN A 235 -13.59 -5.76 15.04
CA ASN A 235 -12.64 -6.30 14.05
C ASN A 235 -12.19 -5.19 13.08
N TYR A 236 -11.12 -4.52 13.41
CA TYR A 236 -10.64 -3.37 12.66
C TYR A 236 -9.81 -3.75 11.45
N THR A 237 -9.97 -3.02 10.34
CA THR A 237 -9.05 -3.07 9.20
C THR A 237 -7.67 -2.52 9.59
N LYS A 238 -6.65 -2.80 8.78
CA LYS A 238 -5.35 -2.14 8.92
C LYS A 238 -5.54 -0.64 8.70
N PRO A 239 -5.00 0.22 9.57
CA PRO A 239 -5.09 1.66 9.36
C PRO A 239 -4.49 2.08 8.03
N GLU A 240 -5.15 3.03 7.35
CA GLU A 240 -4.66 3.68 6.14
C GLU A 240 -4.25 5.11 6.47
N VAL A 241 -3.24 5.63 5.79
CA VAL A 241 -2.71 6.98 6.03
C VAL A 241 -2.77 7.82 4.77
N PHE A 242 -3.23 9.06 4.90
CA PHE A 242 -3.39 10.02 3.82
C PHE A 242 -2.84 11.38 4.24
N LYS A 243 -2.31 12.13 3.28
CA LYS A 243 -1.85 13.50 3.51
C LYS A 243 -2.47 14.45 2.50
N PHE A 244 -3.11 15.48 3.02
CA PHE A 244 -3.65 16.57 2.22
C PHE A 244 -3.13 17.89 2.78
N ARG A 245 -2.43 18.65 1.94
CA ARG A 245 -1.72 19.86 2.37
C ARG A 245 -0.76 19.55 3.54
N LYS A 246 -1.02 20.13 4.71
CA LYS A 246 -0.23 19.92 5.94
C LYS A 246 -0.84 18.88 6.88
N THR A 247 -2.11 18.48 6.67
CA THR A 247 -2.83 17.57 7.57
C THR A 247 -2.63 16.11 7.16
N ILE A 248 -2.35 15.27 8.13
CA ILE A 248 -2.27 13.81 7.98
C ILE A 248 -3.51 13.21 8.61
N TYR A 249 -4.16 12.31 7.86
CA TYR A 249 -5.38 11.61 8.25
C TYR A 249 -5.11 10.12 8.36
N PHE A 250 -5.80 9.48 9.29
CA PHE A 250 -5.78 8.04 9.51
C PHE A 250 -7.19 7.51 9.54
N THR A 251 -7.44 6.43 8.79
CA THR A 251 -8.75 5.77 8.80
C THR A 251 -8.60 4.29 9.12
N THR A 252 -9.55 3.76 9.86
CA THR A 252 -9.73 2.32 10.07
C THR A 252 -11.22 2.02 10.10
N THR A 253 -11.60 0.82 9.69
CA THR A 253 -12.99 0.39 9.66
C THR A 253 -13.16 -0.77 10.62
N ASP A 254 -14.12 -0.67 11.51
CA ASP A 254 -14.62 -1.82 12.26
C ASP A 254 -15.60 -2.60 11.37
N LEU A 255 -15.21 -3.82 11.03
CA LEU A 255 -15.99 -4.69 10.14
C LEU A 255 -17.17 -5.37 10.85
N GLU A 256 -17.21 -5.36 12.18
CA GLU A 256 -18.32 -5.91 12.96
C GLU A 256 -19.46 -4.91 13.11
N SER A 257 -19.12 -3.68 13.50
CA SER A 257 -20.11 -2.60 13.64
C SER A 257 -20.29 -1.76 12.37
N GLU A 258 -19.56 -2.09 11.31
CA GLU A 258 -19.59 -1.41 10.00
C GLU A 258 -19.36 0.10 10.08
N LYS A 259 -18.45 0.51 10.97
CA LYS A 259 -18.11 1.91 11.23
C LYS A 259 -16.73 2.26 10.74
N VAL A 260 -16.63 3.30 9.95
CA VAL A 260 -15.39 3.86 9.45
C VAL A 260 -15.01 5.05 10.30
N TYR A 261 -13.87 4.96 10.94
CA TYR A 261 -13.30 6.03 11.77
C TYR A 261 -12.29 6.83 10.96
N LEU A 262 -12.25 8.13 11.18
CA LEU A 262 -11.27 9.04 10.57
C LEU A 262 -10.70 9.96 11.65
N PHE A 263 -9.36 9.97 11.75
CA PHE A 263 -8.61 10.74 12.76
C PHE A 263 -7.62 11.67 12.09
N LYS A 264 -7.31 12.78 12.73
CA LYS A 264 -6.17 13.63 12.44
C LYS A 264 -4.90 13.10 13.15
N GLU A 265 -3.75 13.64 12.81
CA GLU A 265 -2.45 13.24 13.38
C GLU A 265 -2.34 13.47 14.90
N ASN A 266 -3.07 14.42 15.44
CA ASN A 266 -3.15 14.72 16.88
C ASN A 266 -4.07 13.76 17.66
N GLY A 267 -4.70 12.78 16.99
CA GLY A 267 -5.62 11.83 17.59
C GLY A 267 -7.09 12.28 17.63
N GLU A 268 -7.40 13.50 17.22
CA GLU A 268 -8.77 13.98 17.14
C GLU A 268 -9.56 13.24 16.06
N THR A 269 -10.80 12.84 16.41
CA THR A 269 -11.77 12.34 15.43
C THR A 269 -12.24 13.49 14.54
N VAL A 270 -12.28 13.25 13.22
CA VAL A 270 -12.85 14.23 12.29
C VAL A 270 -14.34 14.33 12.52
N GLU A 271 -14.87 15.56 12.52
CA GLU A 271 -16.29 15.84 12.72
C GLU A 271 -17.17 15.04 11.74
N GLY A 272 -18.28 14.50 12.23
CA GLY A 272 -19.20 13.62 11.49
C GLY A 272 -18.78 12.16 11.41
N PHE A 273 -17.63 11.77 11.98
CA PHE A 273 -17.19 10.37 12.07
C PHE A 273 -17.47 9.77 13.46
N PRO A 274 -17.70 8.44 13.59
CA PRO A 274 -17.62 7.44 12.51
C PRO A 274 -18.82 7.45 11.58
N VAL A 275 -18.61 7.06 10.30
CA VAL A 275 -19.65 6.87 9.29
C VAL A 275 -19.81 5.38 8.94
N TYR A 276 -20.90 5.02 8.26
CA TYR A 276 -21.14 3.64 7.82
C TYR A 276 -20.20 3.23 6.67
N GLY A 277 -19.71 1.98 6.71
CA GLY A 277 -18.96 1.36 5.62
C GLY A 277 -18.37 0.01 5.99
N THR A 278 -18.29 -0.91 5.03
CA THR A 278 -17.90 -2.32 5.21
C THR A 278 -16.49 -2.63 4.67
N THR A 279 -15.78 -1.63 4.14
CA THR A 279 -14.42 -1.80 3.60
C THR A 279 -13.47 -0.76 4.19
N SER A 280 -12.17 -0.97 4.01
CA SER A 280 -11.19 0.09 4.26
C SER A 280 -11.53 1.35 3.48
N GLY A 281 -11.49 2.49 4.14
CA GLY A 281 -11.76 3.78 3.53
C GLY A 281 -10.63 4.24 2.61
N SER A 282 -10.98 4.88 1.50
CA SER A 282 -10.03 5.56 0.60
C SER A 282 -10.35 7.04 0.57
N LEU A 283 -9.40 7.86 0.99
CA LEU A 283 -9.57 9.31 1.10
C LEU A 283 -8.94 10.01 -0.10
N SER A 284 -9.67 10.97 -0.68
CA SER A 284 -9.21 11.80 -1.79
C SER A 284 -9.63 13.25 -1.61
N LYS A 285 -9.00 14.15 -2.37
CA LYS A 285 -9.41 15.54 -2.42
C LYS A 285 -10.46 15.73 -3.52
N SER A 286 -11.59 16.37 -3.17
CA SER A 286 -12.57 16.78 -4.16
C SER A 286 -11.98 17.83 -5.12
N LYS A 287 -12.45 17.82 -6.36
CA LYS A 287 -12.15 18.90 -7.31
C LYS A 287 -12.92 20.19 -7.00
N LYS A 288 -14.02 20.08 -6.27
CA LYS A 288 -14.86 21.21 -5.88
C LYS A 288 -14.45 21.70 -4.49
N GLY A 289 -13.76 22.83 -4.43
CA GLY A 289 -13.42 23.51 -3.17
C GLY A 289 -12.37 22.81 -2.29
N ASN A 290 -12.50 23.00 -0.97
CA ASN A 290 -11.60 22.44 0.07
C ASN A 290 -12.14 21.16 0.70
N GLN A 291 -12.99 20.41 -0.01
CA GLN A 291 -13.61 19.20 0.50
C GLN A 291 -12.71 17.98 0.29
N LEU A 292 -12.77 17.07 1.23
CA LEU A 292 -12.25 15.71 1.12
C LEU A 292 -13.41 14.74 0.87
N GLU A 293 -13.12 13.67 0.17
CA GLU A 293 -14.05 12.60 -0.15
C GLU A 293 -13.53 11.28 0.38
N LEU A 294 -14.29 10.64 1.26
CA LEU A 294 -14.04 9.28 1.73
C LEU A 294 -14.90 8.31 0.92
N VAL A 295 -14.26 7.34 0.29
CA VAL A 295 -14.92 6.30 -0.49
C VAL A 295 -14.85 4.98 0.26
N VAL A 296 -15.99 4.32 0.47
CA VAL A 296 -16.11 3.02 1.14
C VAL A 296 -17.12 2.13 0.39
N GLY A 297 -17.06 0.83 0.64
CA GLY A 297 -18.09 -0.11 0.19
C GLY A 297 -19.19 -0.28 1.21
N SER A 298 -20.36 -0.78 0.78
CA SER A 298 -21.50 -1.16 1.61
C SER A 298 -21.77 -2.68 1.54
N GLU A 299 -22.58 -3.19 2.44
CA GLU A 299 -23.07 -4.59 2.38
C GLU A 299 -23.83 -4.89 1.08
N LYS A 300 -24.57 -3.93 0.57
CA LYS A 300 -25.32 -4.04 -0.71
C LYS A 300 -24.41 -4.05 -1.94
N LYS A 301 -23.06 -4.05 -1.73
CA LYS A 301 -22.05 -3.96 -2.80
C LYS A 301 -22.09 -2.65 -3.57
N ASP A 302 -22.62 -1.61 -2.94
CA ASP A 302 -22.58 -0.24 -3.45
C ASP A 302 -21.30 0.46 -3.02
N ILE A 303 -21.04 1.61 -3.63
CA ILE A 303 -19.97 2.52 -3.24
C ILE A 303 -20.61 3.76 -2.64
N ILE A 304 -20.19 4.09 -1.44
CA ILE A 304 -20.62 5.29 -0.73
C ILE A 304 -19.49 6.29 -0.76
N VAL A 305 -19.82 7.54 -1.04
CA VAL A 305 -18.87 8.67 -1.02
C VAL A 305 -19.38 9.67 0.01
N TYR A 306 -18.59 9.88 1.05
CA TYR A 306 -18.83 10.90 2.06
C TYR A 306 -17.97 12.13 1.75
N SER A 307 -18.60 13.30 1.63
CA SER A 307 -17.88 14.56 1.45
C SER A 307 -17.91 15.38 2.73
N PHE A 308 -16.77 15.90 3.14
CA PHE A 308 -16.64 16.72 4.33
C PHE A 308 -15.61 17.82 4.12
N SER A 309 -15.72 18.90 4.89
CA SER A 309 -14.81 20.03 4.79
C SER A 309 -13.49 19.73 5.50
N ASP A 310 -12.37 20.03 4.83
CA ASP A 310 -11.06 20.08 5.47
C ASP A 310 -10.95 21.44 6.18
N THR A 311 -11.58 21.53 7.35
CA THR A 311 -11.44 22.73 8.20
C THR A 311 -10.06 22.73 8.83
N VAL A 312 -9.07 23.23 8.09
CA VAL A 312 -7.81 23.69 8.64
C VAL A 312 -8.00 25.17 8.97
N ASN A 313 -8.20 25.49 10.25
CA ASN A 313 -8.00 26.84 10.74
C ASN A 313 -6.53 27.23 10.65
#